data_d5bfa6650447c9acefbbfcf0b58c6306
#
_entry.id   d5bfa6650447c9acefbbfcf0b58c6306
#
_cell.length_a   1.000
_cell.length_b   1.000
_cell.length_c   1.000
_cell.angle_alpha   90.00
_cell.angle_beta   90.00
_cell.angle_gamma   90.00
#
_symmetry.space_group_name_H-M   'P 1'
#
loop_
_entity.id
_entity.type
_entity.pdbx_description
1 polymer ?
#
loop_
_entity_poly.entity_id
_entity_poly.type
_entity_poly.pdbx_seq_one_letter_code
_entity_poly.pdbx_strand_id
1 'polypeptide(L)'
;MSEHDRDDEQRTSKERPRVKVTDKRRLHQDGGAEAEEPRPSAAATPQTELERARAEAAEYKDHLLRLKAEFDNYRKRVLKEQTRAVEMASEPLVRRLLEVLDEFDLALVAAEQHPDFEKFLRGVELVYGKLLDSLRAEGLERVPAAGEPFDPELHEALMQTGEGDGEPVVADVFRQGYRLRGRVLRPAGVKVVRK
;
A
#
# COMPACT_ATOMS: atom_id res chain seq x y z
N MET A 1 -18.76 12.77 48.16
CA MET A 1 -20.02 13.44 47.77
C MET A 1 -19.95 13.51 46.26
N SER A 2 -20.58 12.63 45.75
CA SER A 2 -21.82 12.48 44.92
C SER A 2 -21.38 12.35 43.48
N GLU A 3 -21.48 11.16 42.93
CA GLU A 3 -22.63 10.61 42.17
C GLU A 3 -22.77 11.21 40.77
N HIS A 4 -22.34 10.44 39.76
CA HIS A 4 -23.18 9.90 38.66
C HIS A 4 -22.23 9.18 37.70
N ASP A 5 -22.03 8.03 37.69
CA ASP A 5 -22.58 6.67 37.53
C ASP A 5 -23.77 6.59 36.54
N ARG A 6 -23.52 5.74 35.51
CA ARG A 6 -24.44 5.04 34.61
C ARG A 6 -24.81 5.68 33.29
N ASP A 7 -24.65 4.74 32.38
CA ASP A 7 -25.31 4.59 31.06
C ASP A 7 -24.37 4.99 29.92
N ASP A 8 -23.94 4.11 28.99
CA ASP A 8 -24.73 3.12 28.27
C ASP A 8 -23.84 2.05 27.62
N GLU A 9 -23.92 0.83 28.09
CA GLU A 9 -23.57 -0.37 27.31
C GLU A 9 -24.70 -0.66 26.33
N GLN A 10 -24.56 -0.28 25.09
CA GLN A 10 -25.35 -0.90 24.01
C GLN A 10 -24.40 -1.64 23.05
N ARG A 11 -24.07 -2.84 23.46
CA ARG A 11 -23.55 -3.88 22.56
C ARG A 11 -24.67 -4.33 21.64
N THR A 12 -24.60 -3.93 20.41
CA THR A 12 -25.40 -4.52 19.33
C THR A 12 -24.99 -5.98 19.13
N SER A 13 -25.83 -6.86 19.66
CA SER A 13 -25.82 -8.30 19.42
C SER A 13 -26.05 -8.55 17.92
N LYS A 14 -25.02 -9.00 17.20
CA LYS A 14 -25.19 -9.57 15.86
C LYS A 14 -25.95 -10.89 15.99
N GLU A 15 -27.21 -10.88 15.61
CA GLU A 15 -28.04 -12.09 15.43
C GLU A 15 -27.36 -13.05 14.46
N ARG A 16 -27.05 -14.23 14.96
CA ARG A 16 -26.64 -15.36 14.13
C ARG A 16 -27.88 -15.93 13.45
N PRO A 17 -27.87 -16.24 12.16
CA PRO A 17 -29.03 -16.81 11.50
C PRO A 17 -29.38 -18.18 12.14
N ARG A 18 -30.58 -18.29 12.69
CA ARG A 18 -31.13 -19.56 13.20
C ARG A 18 -31.53 -20.42 12.02
N VAL A 19 -30.83 -21.51 11.85
CA VAL A 19 -31.23 -22.58 10.92
C VAL A 19 -32.50 -23.24 11.47
N LYS A 20 -33.62 -23.09 10.77
CA LYS A 20 -34.85 -23.83 11.07
C LYS A 20 -34.67 -25.27 10.56
N VAL A 21 -34.40 -26.17 11.52
CA VAL A 21 -34.46 -27.60 11.23
C VAL A 21 -35.94 -28.01 11.31
N THR A 22 -36.56 -28.26 10.17
CA THR A 22 -37.92 -28.81 10.11
C THR A 22 -37.82 -30.32 10.21
N ASP A 23 -38.07 -30.84 11.42
CA ASP A 23 -38.17 -32.30 11.66
C ASP A 23 -39.48 -32.81 11.05
N LYS A 24 -39.41 -33.53 9.96
CA LYS A 24 -40.55 -34.18 9.29
C LYS A 24 -40.67 -35.60 9.74
N ARG A 25 -40.62 -35.88 11.03
CA ARG A 25 -40.99 -37.17 11.55
C ARG A 25 -42.50 -37.22 11.68
N ARG A 26 -43.18 -37.84 10.70
CA ARG A 26 -44.58 -38.21 10.82
C ARG A 26 -44.70 -39.39 11.78
N LEU A 27 -45.34 -39.12 12.89
CA LEU A 27 -45.87 -40.15 13.79
C LEU A 27 -46.99 -40.87 13.05
N HIS A 28 -46.77 -42.11 12.66
CA HIS A 28 -47.85 -43.00 12.21
C HIS A 28 -48.32 -43.80 13.42
N GLN A 29 -49.55 -43.56 13.79
CA GLN A 29 -50.30 -44.34 14.74
C GLN A 29 -51.14 -45.39 14.01
N ASP A 30 -50.93 -46.62 14.42
CA ASP A 30 -51.75 -47.83 14.36
C ASP A 30 -52.65 -48.16 13.17
N GLY A 31 -52.43 -49.33 12.65
CA GLY A 31 -53.38 -50.10 11.83
C GLY A 31 -52.69 -51.26 11.12
N GLY A 32 -52.82 -52.44 11.72
CA GLY A 32 -52.32 -53.75 11.44
C GLY A 32 -52.09 -54.17 10.00
N ALA A 33 -51.23 -55.14 9.96
CA ALA A 33 -51.10 -56.27 9.00
C ALA A 33 -49.85 -56.28 8.15
N GLU A 34 -49.23 -57.43 8.22
CA GLU A 34 -48.25 -58.04 7.33
C GLU A 34 -46.83 -57.47 7.31
N ALA A 35 -46.02 -58.25 8.02
CA ALA A 35 -44.58 -58.18 7.97
C ALA A 35 -44.09 -58.47 6.51
N GLU A 36 -43.87 -57.40 5.74
CA GLU A 36 -42.95 -57.44 4.61
C GLU A 36 -41.53 -57.27 5.18
N GLU A 37 -40.78 -58.37 5.13
CA GLU A 37 -39.36 -58.37 5.48
C GLU A 37 -38.65 -57.25 4.73
N PRO A 38 -37.78 -56.49 5.41
CA PRO A 38 -37.01 -55.45 4.75
C PRO A 38 -36.11 -56.15 3.74
N ARG A 39 -36.43 -56.01 2.45
CA ARG A 39 -35.48 -56.32 1.37
C ARG A 39 -34.19 -55.62 1.66
N PRO A 40 -33.05 -56.33 1.70
CA PRO A 40 -31.79 -55.64 1.93
C PRO A 40 -31.63 -54.60 0.83
N SER A 41 -31.57 -53.35 1.24
CA SER A 41 -31.13 -52.22 0.42
C SER A 41 -29.92 -52.71 -0.36
N ALA A 42 -29.99 -52.68 -1.69
CA ALA A 42 -28.95 -53.16 -2.55
C ALA A 42 -27.61 -52.54 -2.07
N ALA A 43 -26.83 -53.35 -1.37
CA ALA A 43 -25.46 -52.99 -1.00
C ALA A 43 -24.77 -52.63 -2.30
N ALA A 44 -24.34 -51.42 -2.42
CA ALA A 44 -23.59 -50.94 -3.57
C ALA A 44 -22.44 -51.94 -3.82
N THR A 45 -22.46 -52.61 -4.97
CA THR A 45 -21.40 -53.54 -5.29
C THR A 45 -20.07 -52.79 -5.33
N PRO A 46 -18.93 -53.38 -4.92
CA PRO A 46 -17.63 -52.72 -4.96
C PRO A 46 -17.28 -52.08 -6.32
N GLN A 47 -17.88 -52.58 -7.37
CA GLN A 47 -17.74 -52.02 -8.72
C GLN A 47 -18.45 -50.67 -8.89
N THR A 48 -19.64 -50.47 -8.29
CA THR A 48 -20.39 -49.22 -8.35
C THR A 48 -19.75 -48.15 -7.46
N GLU A 49 -19.12 -48.53 -6.36
CA GLU A 49 -18.34 -47.60 -5.52
C GLU A 49 -17.08 -47.14 -6.23
N LEU A 50 -16.38 -48.03 -6.91
CA LEU A 50 -15.20 -47.70 -7.72
C LEU A 50 -15.55 -46.75 -8.87
N GLU A 51 -16.66 -46.98 -9.56
CA GLU A 51 -17.13 -46.10 -10.64
C GLU A 51 -17.50 -44.72 -10.14
N ARG A 52 -18.17 -44.60 -9.00
CA ARG A 52 -18.47 -43.32 -8.35
C ARG A 52 -17.19 -42.58 -7.97
N ALA A 53 -16.26 -43.26 -7.31
CA ALA A 53 -14.99 -42.65 -6.94
C ALA A 53 -14.19 -42.17 -8.17
N ARG A 54 -14.24 -42.89 -9.29
CA ARG A 54 -13.61 -42.45 -10.53
C ARG A 54 -14.30 -41.24 -11.15
N ALA A 55 -15.63 -41.17 -11.10
CA ALA A 55 -16.39 -40.02 -11.57
C ALA A 55 -16.07 -38.79 -10.76
N GLU A 56 -16.09 -38.88 -9.42
CA GLU A 56 -15.72 -37.80 -8.52
C GLU A 56 -14.27 -37.34 -8.77
N ALA A 57 -13.34 -38.27 -8.92
CA ALA A 57 -11.95 -37.95 -9.23
C ALA A 57 -11.80 -37.22 -10.59
N ALA A 58 -12.61 -37.59 -11.59
CA ALA A 58 -12.62 -36.90 -12.87
C ALA A 58 -13.19 -35.46 -12.75
N GLU A 59 -14.27 -35.29 -12.00
CA GLU A 59 -14.83 -33.95 -11.71
C GLU A 59 -13.82 -33.05 -10.97
N TYR A 60 -13.19 -33.56 -9.91
CA TYR A 60 -12.16 -32.82 -9.20
C TYR A 60 -10.98 -32.47 -10.12
N LYS A 61 -10.58 -33.35 -10.99
CA LYS A 61 -9.51 -33.08 -11.97
C LYS A 61 -9.92 -31.95 -12.93
N ASP A 62 -11.16 -31.98 -13.45
CA ASP A 62 -11.66 -30.91 -14.32
C ASP A 62 -11.72 -29.56 -13.57
N HIS A 63 -12.23 -29.55 -12.35
CA HIS A 63 -12.22 -28.37 -11.49
C HIS A 63 -10.81 -27.81 -11.25
N LEU A 64 -9.85 -28.70 -10.96
CA LEU A 64 -8.46 -28.30 -10.76
C LEU A 64 -7.83 -27.72 -12.03
N LEU A 65 -8.11 -28.31 -13.19
CA LEU A 65 -7.60 -27.80 -14.47
C LEU A 65 -8.20 -26.41 -14.78
N ARG A 66 -9.50 -26.23 -14.53
CA ARG A 66 -10.18 -24.95 -14.69
C ARG A 66 -9.61 -23.90 -13.74
N LEU A 67 -9.52 -24.24 -12.45
CA LEU A 67 -8.95 -23.33 -11.43
C LEU A 67 -7.51 -22.95 -11.77
N LYS A 68 -6.71 -23.88 -12.23
CA LYS A 68 -5.35 -23.62 -12.70
C LYS A 68 -5.33 -22.62 -13.87
N ALA A 69 -6.21 -22.82 -14.86
CA ALA A 69 -6.30 -21.91 -16.00
C ALA A 69 -6.75 -20.49 -15.56
N GLU A 70 -7.72 -20.40 -14.66
CA GLU A 70 -8.17 -19.13 -14.09
C GLU A 70 -7.06 -18.45 -13.29
N PHE A 71 -6.30 -19.22 -12.48
CA PHE A 71 -5.16 -18.70 -11.73
C PHE A 71 -4.05 -18.19 -12.65
N ASP A 72 -3.70 -18.90 -13.71
CA ASP A 72 -2.70 -18.48 -14.69
C ASP A 72 -3.15 -17.18 -15.40
N ASN A 73 -4.42 -17.06 -15.76
CA ASN A 73 -4.99 -15.85 -16.35
C ASN A 73 -4.99 -14.69 -15.36
N TYR A 74 -5.37 -14.93 -14.09
CA TYR A 74 -5.31 -13.94 -13.02
C TYR A 74 -3.89 -13.44 -12.81
N ARG A 75 -2.91 -14.34 -12.69
CA ARG A 75 -1.50 -14.00 -12.55
C ARG A 75 -0.98 -13.12 -13.68
N LYS A 76 -1.30 -13.48 -14.93
CA LYS A 76 -0.93 -12.67 -16.12
C LYS A 76 -1.55 -11.27 -16.06
N ARG A 77 -2.82 -11.19 -15.67
CA ARG A 77 -3.52 -9.90 -15.54
C ARG A 77 -2.88 -9.04 -14.46
N VAL A 78 -2.67 -9.58 -13.26
CA VAL A 78 -2.06 -8.85 -12.14
C VAL A 78 -0.66 -8.33 -12.49
N LEU A 79 0.18 -9.15 -13.13
CA LEU A 79 1.50 -8.71 -13.57
C LEU A 79 1.40 -7.55 -14.57
N LYS A 80 0.47 -7.61 -15.52
CA LYS A 80 0.25 -6.53 -16.50
C LYS A 80 -0.26 -5.25 -15.83
N GLU A 81 -1.19 -5.37 -14.88
CA GLU A 81 -1.71 -4.24 -14.11
C GLU A 81 -0.61 -3.61 -13.24
N GLN A 82 0.21 -4.43 -12.59
CA GLN A 82 1.35 -3.97 -11.79
C GLN A 82 2.38 -3.23 -12.64
N THR A 83 2.75 -3.77 -13.80
CA THR A 83 3.67 -3.09 -14.74
C THR A 83 3.11 -1.75 -15.15
N ARG A 84 1.82 -1.71 -15.55
CA ARG A 84 1.16 -0.45 -15.93
C ARG A 84 1.09 0.55 -14.78
N ALA A 85 0.82 0.09 -13.56
CA ALA A 85 0.82 0.96 -12.38
C ALA A 85 2.19 1.60 -12.12
N VAL A 86 3.28 0.83 -12.30
CA VAL A 86 4.65 1.34 -12.18
C VAL A 86 4.96 2.35 -13.29
N GLU A 87 4.59 2.06 -14.53
CA GLU A 87 4.78 2.98 -15.67
C GLU A 87 4.06 4.32 -15.47
N MET A 88 2.86 4.28 -14.89
CA MET A 88 2.03 5.47 -14.64
C MET A 88 2.30 6.14 -13.28
N ALA A 89 3.14 5.56 -12.44
CA ALA A 89 3.37 6.07 -11.08
C ALA A 89 3.95 7.49 -11.04
N SER A 90 4.68 7.91 -12.07
CA SER A 90 5.26 9.24 -12.18
C SER A 90 4.29 10.29 -12.77
N GLU A 91 3.18 9.89 -13.38
CA GLU A 91 2.26 10.81 -14.06
C GLU A 91 1.75 11.95 -13.17
N PRO A 92 1.29 11.72 -11.91
CA PRO A 92 0.84 12.79 -11.05
C PRO A 92 1.94 13.82 -10.74
N LEU A 93 3.16 13.34 -10.51
CA LEU A 93 4.31 14.21 -10.27
C LEU A 93 4.64 15.04 -11.51
N VAL A 94 4.70 14.40 -12.69
CA VAL A 94 4.97 15.10 -13.95
C VAL A 94 3.94 16.18 -14.22
N ARG A 95 2.64 15.91 -13.99
CA ARG A 95 1.58 16.93 -14.15
C ARG A 95 1.82 18.16 -13.28
N ARG A 96 2.20 17.99 -12.00
CA ARG A 96 2.52 19.11 -11.12
C ARG A 96 3.78 19.86 -11.55
N LEU A 97 4.77 19.14 -12.07
CA LEU A 97 5.99 19.79 -12.59
C LEU A 97 5.71 20.60 -13.86
N LEU A 98 4.74 20.22 -14.69
CA LEU A 98 4.33 21.02 -15.83
C LEU A 98 3.75 22.37 -15.40
N GLU A 99 2.96 22.44 -14.32
CA GLU A 99 2.46 23.70 -13.77
C GLU A 99 3.62 24.63 -13.34
N VAL A 100 4.67 24.05 -12.73
CA VAL A 100 5.88 24.82 -12.36
C VAL A 100 6.64 25.30 -13.58
N LEU A 101 6.70 24.48 -14.64
CA LEU A 101 7.35 24.82 -15.90
C LEU A 101 6.63 25.97 -16.60
N ASP A 102 5.29 25.95 -16.65
CA ASP A 102 4.49 27.03 -17.22
C ASP A 102 4.75 28.37 -16.53
N GLU A 103 4.93 28.37 -15.20
CA GLU A 103 5.27 29.59 -14.45
C GLU A 103 6.70 30.05 -14.72
N PHE A 104 7.61 29.10 -14.94
CA PHE A 104 8.99 29.43 -15.31
C PHE A 104 9.02 30.12 -16.68
N ASP A 105 8.23 29.60 -17.64
CA ASP A 105 8.09 30.21 -18.97
C ASP A 105 7.52 31.64 -18.88
N LEU A 106 6.50 31.86 -18.03
CA LEU A 106 5.99 33.21 -17.77
C LEU A 106 7.04 34.15 -17.19
N ALA A 107 7.87 33.68 -16.26
CA ALA A 107 8.93 34.49 -15.69
C ALA A 107 9.99 34.87 -16.73
N LEU A 108 10.33 33.96 -17.65
CA LEU A 108 11.25 34.21 -18.75
C LEU A 108 10.71 35.24 -19.74
N VAL A 109 9.45 35.08 -20.18
CA VAL A 109 8.78 36.03 -21.08
C VAL A 109 8.72 37.46 -20.46
N ALA A 110 8.41 37.52 -19.15
CA ALA A 110 8.39 38.80 -18.43
C ALA A 110 9.77 39.48 -18.38
N ALA A 111 10.84 38.68 -18.22
CA ALA A 111 12.20 39.19 -18.21
C ALA A 111 12.65 39.72 -19.58
N GLU A 112 12.21 39.12 -20.67
CA GLU A 112 12.47 39.58 -22.02
C GLU A 112 11.78 40.92 -22.33
N GLN A 113 10.55 41.09 -21.88
CA GLN A 113 9.74 42.29 -22.10
C GLN A 113 10.17 43.48 -21.22
N HIS A 114 10.57 43.20 -20.00
CA HIS A 114 10.95 44.18 -18.99
C HIS A 114 12.20 43.72 -18.25
N PRO A 115 13.42 44.05 -18.73
CA PRO A 115 14.68 43.62 -18.14
C PRO A 115 14.91 44.32 -16.79
N ASP A 116 14.30 43.80 -15.75
CA ASP A 116 14.43 44.23 -14.36
C ASP A 116 14.91 43.03 -13.55
N PHE A 117 16.18 43.03 -13.19
CA PHE A 117 16.84 41.91 -12.51
C PHE A 117 16.14 41.58 -11.13
N GLU A 118 15.73 42.60 -10.39
CA GLU A 118 15.10 42.34 -9.07
C GLU A 118 13.72 41.67 -9.23
N LYS A 119 12.94 42.07 -10.22
CA LYS A 119 11.64 41.44 -10.50
C LYS A 119 11.83 40.03 -11.03
N PHE A 120 12.80 39.83 -11.90
CA PHE A 120 13.16 38.51 -12.39
C PHE A 120 13.56 37.58 -11.24
N LEU A 121 14.45 38.05 -10.35
CA LEU A 121 14.89 37.25 -9.21
C LEU A 121 13.71 36.83 -8.32
N ARG A 122 12.81 37.76 -7.99
CA ARG A 122 11.59 37.44 -7.23
C ARG A 122 10.70 36.44 -7.97
N GLY A 123 10.56 36.53 -9.29
CA GLY A 123 9.85 35.56 -10.11
C GLY A 123 10.44 34.16 -9.97
N VAL A 124 11.76 34.05 -10.11
CA VAL A 124 12.48 32.78 -9.94
C VAL A 124 12.33 32.22 -8.52
N GLU A 125 12.39 33.05 -7.48
CA GLU A 125 12.18 32.62 -6.09
C GLU A 125 10.77 32.05 -5.87
N LEU A 126 9.76 32.67 -6.48
CA LEU A 126 8.39 32.16 -6.41
C LEU A 126 8.24 30.79 -7.08
N VAL A 127 8.77 30.64 -8.28
CA VAL A 127 8.77 29.34 -9.00
C VAL A 127 9.54 28.27 -8.24
N TYR A 128 10.70 28.63 -7.65
CA TYR A 128 11.46 27.72 -6.79
C TYR A 128 10.66 27.29 -5.54
N GLY A 129 9.95 28.23 -4.91
CA GLY A 129 9.06 27.93 -3.78
C GLY A 129 7.97 26.91 -4.18
N LYS A 130 7.29 27.12 -5.29
CA LYS A 130 6.25 26.23 -5.80
C LYS A 130 6.80 24.85 -6.19
N LEU A 131 8.00 24.78 -6.78
CA LEU A 131 8.68 23.52 -7.05
C LEU A 131 8.89 22.73 -5.77
N LEU A 132 9.41 23.38 -4.72
CA LEU A 132 9.60 22.72 -3.41
C LEU A 132 8.28 22.26 -2.81
N ASP A 133 7.23 23.05 -2.90
CA ASP A 133 5.92 22.70 -2.35
C ASP A 133 5.28 21.53 -3.10
N SER A 134 5.43 21.49 -4.43
CA SER A 134 5.00 20.36 -5.25
C SER A 134 5.72 19.07 -4.87
N LEU A 135 7.03 19.14 -4.64
CA LEU A 135 7.82 17.99 -4.19
C LEU A 135 7.50 17.57 -2.76
N ARG A 136 7.25 18.52 -1.86
CA ARG A 136 6.80 18.24 -0.49
C ARG A 136 5.44 17.54 -0.46
N ALA A 137 4.53 17.92 -1.32
CA ALA A 137 3.23 17.26 -1.46
C ALA A 137 3.36 15.78 -1.87
N GLU A 138 4.45 15.41 -2.57
CA GLU A 138 4.80 14.02 -2.86
C GLU A 138 5.51 13.30 -1.71
N GLY A 139 5.81 14.02 -0.62
CA GLY A 139 6.48 13.51 0.56
C GLY A 139 8.01 13.68 0.55
N LEU A 140 8.51 14.63 -0.26
CA LEU A 140 9.92 15.01 -0.21
C LEU A 140 10.19 15.89 1.01
N GLU A 141 11.18 15.52 1.80
CA GLU A 141 11.64 16.27 2.96
C GLU A 141 13.13 16.55 2.87
N ARG A 142 13.57 17.71 3.36
CA ARG A 142 14.99 17.99 3.50
C ARG A 142 15.54 17.23 4.70
N VAL A 143 16.74 16.71 4.57
CA VAL A 143 17.49 16.13 5.68
C VAL A 143 18.03 17.29 6.52
N PRO A 144 17.69 17.37 7.83
CA PRO A 144 18.33 18.32 8.74
C PRO A 144 19.84 18.02 8.80
N ALA A 145 20.65 19.03 8.73
CA ALA A 145 22.09 18.80 8.73
C ALA A 145 22.89 19.88 9.46
N ALA A 146 22.64 21.16 9.23
CA ALA A 146 23.44 22.24 9.85
C ALA A 146 23.27 22.26 11.36
N GLY A 147 24.37 22.12 12.10
CA GLY A 147 24.38 22.10 13.57
C GLY A 147 23.99 20.77 14.21
N GLU A 148 23.56 19.80 13.43
CA GLU A 148 23.19 18.46 13.92
C GLU A 148 24.41 17.55 14.12
N PRO A 149 24.33 16.54 15.00
CA PRO A 149 25.33 15.49 15.04
C PRO A 149 25.46 14.80 13.70
N PHE A 150 26.68 14.40 13.35
CA PHE A 150 26.91 13.70 12.09
C PHE A 150 26.33 12.28 12.16
N ASP A 151 25.42 11.98 11.25
CA ASP A 151 24.80 10.68 11.07
C ASP A 151 25.19 10.10 9.69
N PRO A 152 25.90 8.99 9.61
CA PRO A 152 26.29 8.36 8.35
C PRO A 152 25.14 7.93 7.44
N GLU A 153 23.94 7.68 8.01
CA GLU A 153 22.76 7.31 7.23
C GLU A 153 22.13 8.50 6.51
N LEU A 154 22.31 9.72 7.06
CA LEU A 154 21.71 10.95 6.58
C LEU A 154 22.70 11.90 5.91
N HIS A 155 23.99 11.80 6.29
CA HIS A 155 25.02 12.75 5.92
C HIS A 155 26.21 12.08 5.23
N GLU A 156 26.75 12.74 4.24
CA GLU A 156 27.99 12.39 3.55
C GLU A 156 29.06 13.42 3.90
N ALA A 157 30.10 13.03 4.64
CA ALA A 157 31.19 13.91 4.99
C ALA A 157 32.09 14.18 3.77
N LEU A 158 31.92 15.35 3.14
CA LEU A 158 32.75 15.80 2.02
C LEU A 158 34.06 16.44 2.52
N MET A 159 34.05 17.01 3.70
CA MET A 159 35.21 17.63 4.33
C MET A 159 35.15 17.41 5.85
N GLN A 160 36.30 17.10 6.41
CA GLN A 160 36.47 17.00 7.87
C GLN A 160 37.56 17.98 8.31
N THR A 161 37.28 18.73 9.39
CA THR A 161 38.22 19.67 9.99
C THR A 161 38.18 19.49 11.52
N GLY A 162 39.30 19.80 12.17
CA GLY A 162 39.48 19.63 13.62
C GLY A 162 40.17 18.31 13.96
N GLU A 163 41.07 18.37 14.95
CA GLU A 163 41.87 17.22 15.47
C GLU A 163 41.38 16.75 16.84
N GLY A 164 40.16 17.18 17.26
CA GLY A 164 39.59 16.80 18.57
C GLY A 164 39.03 15.37 18.59
N ASP A 165 38.97 14.77 19.78
CA ASP A 165 38.35 13.45 20.05
C ASP A 165 36.82 13.59 20.31
N GLY A 166 36.24 14.77 20.13
CA GLY A 166 34.83 15.02 20.37
C GLY A 166 33.90 14.43 19.30
N GLU A 167 32.61 14.45 19.60
CA GLU A 167 31.58 13.99 18.67
C GLU A 167 31.60 14.82 17.38
N PRO A 168 31.51 14.16 16.22
CA PRO A 168 31.49 14.86 14.92
C PRO A 168 30.16 15.61 14.76
N VAL A 169 30.23 16.91 14.48
CA VAL A 169 29.05 17.77 14.26
C VAL A 169 29.14 18.39 12.87
N VAL A 170 28.01 18.53 12.23
CA VAL A 170 27.89 19.17 10.91
C VAL A 170 28.07 20.68 11.06
N ALA A 171 29.15 21.22 10.52
CA ALA A 171 29.42 22.67 10.53
C ALA A 171 28.75 23.40 9.37
N ASP A 172 28.94 22.89 8.14
CA ASP A 172 28.44 23.51 6.93
C ASP A 172 27.78 22.46 6.02
N VAL A 173 26.80 22.90 5.22
CA VAL A 173 26.10 22.04 4.24
C VAL A 173 26.46 22.52 2.84
N PHE A 174 27.24 21.74 2.10
CA PHE A 174 27.59 22.03 0.71
C PHE A 174 26.51 21.59 -0.26
N ARG A 175 25.80 20.51 0.07
CA ARG A 175 24.74 19.93 -0.77
C ARG A 175 23.60 19.46 0.10
N GLN A 176 22.40 19.94 -0.16
CA GLN A 176 21.20 19.54 0.59
C GLN A 176 20.88 18.06 0.40
N GLY A 177 20.61 17.35 1.49
CA GLY A 177 20.09 16.00 1.50
C GLY A 177 18.56 15.99 1.39
N TYR A 178 18.04 14.91 0.85
CA TYR A 178 16.60 14.72 0.71
C TYR A 178 16.19 13.30 1.00
N ARG A 179 15.03 13.15 1.64
CA ARG A 179 14.33 11.87 1.83
C ARG A 179 12.93 11.94 1.24
N LEU A 180 12.45 10.83 0.72
CA LEU A 180 11.09 10.67 0.18
C LEU A 180 10.36 9.62 1.02
N ARG A 181 9.28 10.04 1.69
CA ARG A 181 8.45 9.15 2.53
C ARG A 181 9.32 8.32 3.50
N GLY A 182 10.28 8.97 4.15
CA GLY A 182 11.20 8.36 5.10
C GLY A 182 12.44 7.68 4.50
N ARG A 183 12.47 7.39 3.20
CA ARG A 183 13.64 6.80 2.53
C ARG A 183 14.59 7.87 2.03
N VAL A 184 15.86 7.82 2.43
CA VAL A 184 16.89 8.72 1.93
C VAL A 184 17.12 8.50 0.43
N LEU A 185 16.89 9.57 -0.36
CA LEU A 185 17.19 9.59 -1.78
C LEU A 185 18.63 10.02 -2.04
N ARG A 186 19.09 10.98 -1.23
CA ARG A 186 20.43 11.55 -1.31
C ARG A 186 20.81 12.08 0.06
N PRO A 187 21.93 11.65 0.63
CA PRO A 187 22.46 12.24 1.87
C PRO A 187 22.84 13.72 1.68
N ALA A 188 22.87 14.46 2.77
CA ALA A 188 23.41 15.82 2.76
C ALA A 188 24.93 15.78 2.69
N GLY A 189 25.53 16.46 1.71
CA GLY A 189 26.97 16.63 1.63
C GLY A 189 27.42 17.73 2.58
N VAL A 190 28.17 17.36 3.60
CA VAL A 190 28.47 18.22 4.74
C VAL A 190 29.95 18.35 5.03
N LYS A 191 30.30 19.46 5.73
CA LYS A 191 31.56 19.61 6.41
C LYS A 191 31.37 19.23 7.87
N VAL A 192 32.18 18.31 8.34
CA VAL A 192 32.17 17.83 9.71
C VAL A 192 33.32 18.43 10.49
N VAL A 193 33.02 18.90 11.71
CA VAL A 193 34.01 19.42 12.64
C VAL A 193 33.98 18.55 13.90
N ARG A 194 35.12 18.11 14.36
CA ARG A 194 35.27 17.53 15.70
C ARG A 194 35.72 18.63 16.66
N LYS A 195 34.95 18.82 17.73
CA LYS A 195 35.24 19.78 18.80
C LYS A 195 35.98 19.11 19.92
#